data_ffdcb8c6250f08928119094916d7614b
#
_entry.id   ffdcb8c6250f08928119094916d7614b
#
_cell.length_a   1.000
_cell.length_b   1.000
_cell.length_c   1.000
_cell.angle_alpha   90.00
_cell.angle_beta   90.00
_cell.angle_gamma   90.00
#
_symmetry.space_group_name_H-M   'P 1'
#
loop_
_entity.id
_entity.type
_entity.pdbx_description
1 polymer ?
#
loop_
_entity_poly.entity_id
_entity_poly.type
_entity_poly.pdbx_seq_one_letter_code
_entity_poly.pdbx_strand_id
1 'polypeptide(L)'
;MNTTVSAGQMPDLTHRERTIVIIGLHTGLLLAALDQTIVSTALPTIVGEFGGINHLSWVVTAYLLASTASMPLWGKISDLYGRKRIYQTAIVLFLIASMLCGLSQSLWQLIAFRALQGIGGGGLMSLTFTIVGDIVPPRERGRYTGYLTGTFAL
;
A
#
# COMPACT_ATOMS: atom_id res chain seq x y z
N MET A 1 0.73 -28.46 32.02
CA MET A 1 0.75 -28.29 30.56
C MET A 1 0.39 -26.84 30.28
N ASN A 2 1.41 -25.96 30.30
CA ASN A 2 1.22 -24.52 30.07
C ASN A 2 1.53 -24.24 28.60
N THR A 3 0.51 -24.12 27.78
CA THR A 3 0.63 -23.49 26.46
C THR A 3 0.43 -21.99 26.62
N THR A 4 1.49 -21.28 26.97
CA THR A 4 1.54 -19.82 26.80
C THR A 4 1.59 -19.54 25.30
N VAL A 5 0.43 -19.31 24.70
CA VAL A 5 0.34 -18.74 23.35
C VAL A 5 0.86 -17.31 23.46
N SER A 6 2.13 -17.10 23.08
CA SER A 6 2.73 -15.78 22.94
C SER A 6 1.98 -15.06 21.82
N ALA A 7 1.24 -14.02 22.18
CA ALA A 7 0.58 -13.15 21.24
C ALA A 7 1.63 -12.49 20.33
N GLY A 8 1.68 -12.87 19.05
CA GLY A 8 2.49 -12.22 18.03
C GLY A 8 3.41 -13.09 17.17
N GLN A 9 3.59 -14.37 17.51
CA GLN A 9 4.30 -15.28 16.60
C GLN A 9 3.33 -15.89 15.61
N MET A 10 3.49 -15.55 14.32
CA MET A 10 2.86 -16.36 13.26
C MET A 10 3.41 -17.78 13.36
N PRO A 11 2.57 -18.82 13.13
CA PRO A 11 3.03 -20.21 13.11
C PRO A 11 4.22 -20.34 12.18
N ASP A 12 5.14 -21.28 12.49
CA ASP A 12 6.33 -21.56 11.68
C ASP A 12 5.89 -21.87 10.24
N LEU A 13 5.90 -20.84 9.40
CA LEU A 13 5.52 -20.96 8.00
C LEU A 13 6.54 -21.83 7.28
N THR A 14 6.06 -22.84 6.58
CA THR A 14 6.87 -23.62 5.66
C THR A 14 7.54 -22.68 4.65
N HIS A 15 8.72 -23.03 4.17
CA HIS A 15 9.46 -22.21 3.19
C HIS A 15 8.59 -21.82 1.98
N ARG A 16 7.73 -22.71 1.51
CA ARG A 16 6.78 -22.49 0.43
C ARG A 16 5.73 -21.42 0.79
N GLU A 17 5.15 -21.50 1.98
CA GLU A 17 4.14 -20.53 2.45
C GLU A 17 4.73 -19.14 2.61
N ARG A 18 5.95 -19.04 3.16
CA ARG A 18 6.69 -17.78 3.24
C ARG A 18 6.89 -17.16 1.85
N THR A 19 7.31 -17.95 0.87
CA THR A 19 7.51 -17.47 -0.51
C THR A 19 6.22 -16.95 -1.12
N ILE A 20 5.10 -17.65 -0.96
CA ILE A 20 3.79 -17.24 -1.46
C ILE A 20 3.37 -15.90 -0.84
N VAL A 21 3.54 -15.74 0.48
CA VAL A 21 3.22 -14.48 1.16
C VAL A 21 4.08 -13.33 0.62
N ILE A 22 5.39 -13.53 0.48
CA ILE A 22 6.31 -12.51 -0.04
C ILE A 22 5.95 -12.10 -1.47
N ILE A 23 5.60 -13.05 -2.34
CA ILE A 23 5.15 -12.76 -3.70
C ILE A 23 3.87 -11.92 -3.68
N GLY A 24 2.90 -12.28 -2.82
CA GLY A 24 1.67 -11.51 -2.66
C GLY A 24 1.91 -10.08 -2.17
N LEU A 25 2.82 -9.90 -1.22
CA LEU A 25 3.22 -8.57 -0.73
C LEU A 25 3.92 -7.75 -1.82
N HIS A 26 4.82 -8.39 -2.58
CA HIS A 26 5.53 -7.75 -3.69
C HIS A 26 4.56 -7.29 -4.79
N THR A 27 3.59 -8.15 -5.13
CA THR A 27 2.54 -7.80 -6.12
C THR A 27 1.72 -6.59 -5.67
N GLY A 28 1.36 -6.51 -4.39
CA GLY A 28 0.64 -5.35 -3.84
C GLY A 28 1.46 -4.06 -3.90
N LEU A 29 2.76 -4.12 -3.59
CA LEU A 29 3.65 -2.96 -3.73
C LEU A 29 3.87 -2.57 -5.20
N LEU A 30 4.01 -3.55 -6.10
CA LEU A 30 4.14 -3.31 -7.53
C LEU A 30 2.91 -2.60 -8.08
N LEU A 31 1.71 -3.01 -7.64
CA LEU A 31 0.46 -2.35 -8.00
C LEU A 31 0.47 -0.87 -7.58
N ALA A 32 0.90 -0.57 -6.36
CA ALA A 32 1.00 0.80 -5.87
C ALA A 32 2.07 1.62 -6.62
N ALA A 33 3.21 1.00 -6.95
CA ALA A 33 4.29 1.64 -7.70
C ALA A 33 3.87 1.97 -9.15
N LEU A 34 3.23 1.03 -9.84
CA LEU A 34 2.70 1.23 -11.19
C LEU A 34 1.65 2.34 -11.23
N ASP A 35 0.75 2.37 -10.24
CA ASP A 35 -0.24 3.44 -10.12
C ASP A 35 0.43 4.81 -10.01
N GLN A 36 1.46 4.96 -9.18
CA GLN A 36 2.22 6.22 -9.05
C GLN A 36 2.88 6.63 -10.37
N THR A 37 3.47 5.68 -11.08
CA THR A 37 4.13 5.93 -12.36
C THR A 37 3.11 6.34 -13.44
N ILE A 38 2.00 5.61 -13.54
CA ILE A 38 0.92 5.91 -14.50
C ILE A 38 0.34 7.29 -14.23
N VAL A 39 0.05 7.60 -12.96
CA VAL A 39 -0.50 8.91 -12.59
C VAL A 39 0.49 10.02 -12.89
N SER A 40 1.77 9.87 -12.56
CA SER A 40 2.77 10.91 -12.80
C SER A 40 2.93 11.24 -14.29
N THR A 41 2.82 10.24 -15.17
CA THR A 41 2.92 10.41 -16.64
C THR A 41 1.62 10.95 -17.26
N ALA A 42 0.46 10.52 -16.78
CA ALA A 42 -0.83 10.93 -17.32
C ALA A 42 -1.34 12.27 -16.75
N LEU A 43 -0.83 12.67 -15.59
CA LEU A 43 -1.32 13.82 -14.84
C LEU A 43 -1.31 15.14 -15.62
N PRO A 44 -0.26 15.51 -16.38
CA PRO A 44 -0.27 16.73 -17.18
C PRO A 44 -1.40 16.77 -18.21
N THR A 45 -1.69 15.65 -18.85
CA THR A 45 -2.77 15.53 -19.83
C THR A 45 -4.15 15.65 -19.16
N ILE A 46 -4.37 14.90 -18.07
CA ILE A 46 -5.63 14.91 -17.32
C ILE A 46 -5.96 16.31 -16.79
N VAL A 47 -4.98 16.98 -16.20
CA VAL A 47 -5.16 18.32 -15.62
C VAL A 47 -5.33 19.36 -16.71
N GLY A 48 -4.70 19.17 -17.88
CA GLY A 48 -4.90 20.01 -19.05
C GLY A 48 -6.35 20.00 -19.53
N GLU A 49 -6.99 18.85 -19.55
CA GLU A 49 -8.40 18.69 -19.92
C GLU A 49 -9.36 19.35 -18.90
N PHE A 50 -9.04 19.27 -17.61
CA PHE A 50 -9.85 19.88 -16.56
C PHE A 50 -9.55 21.37 -16.32
N GLY A 51 -8.57 21.98 -17.03
CA GLY A 51 -8.25 23.41 -16.94
C GLY A 51 -7.65 23.85 -15.59
N GLY A 52 -7.04 22.93 -14.83
CA GLY A 52 -6.63 23.16 -13.45
C GLY A 52 -5.12 23.05 -13.19
N ILE A 53 -4.26 23.55 -14.04
CA ILE A 53 -2.78 23.42 -13.93
C ILE A 53 -2.24 23.86 -12.55
N ASN A 54 -2.83 24.88 -11.95
CA ASN A 54 -2.45 25.37 -10.62
C ASN A 54 -2.74 24.38 -9.49
N HIS A 55 -3.57 23.37 -9.72
CA HIS A 55 -3.98 22.37 -8.73
C HIS A 55 -3.36 20.99 -8.99
N LEU A 56 -2.48 20.87 -9.98
CA LEU A 56 -1.82 19.62 -10.35
C LEU A 56 -1.10 18.98 -9.15
N SER A 57 -0.38 19.78 -8.38
CA SER A 57 0.34 19.31 -7.19
C SER A 57 -0.59 18.70 -6.12
N TRP A 58 -1.85 19.14 -6.03
CA TRP A 58 -2.79 18.64 -5.05
C TRP A 58 -3.19 17.19 -5.29
N VAL A 59 -3.22 16.73 -6.53
CA VAL A 59 -3.52 15.33 -6.89
C VAL A 59 -2.48 14.39 -6.29
N VAL A 60 -1.21 14.76 -6.37
CA VAL A 60 -0.10 13.99 -5.79
C VAL A 60 -0.05 14.16 -4.27
N THR A 61 -0.15 15.40 -3.79
CA THR A 61 -0.07 15.73 -2.36
C THR A 61 -1.19 15.07 -1.56
N ALA A 62 -2.42 15.05 -2.07
CA ALA A 62 -3.55 14.40 -1.39
C ALA A 62 -3.29 12.91 -1.17
N TYR A 63 -2.75 12.21 -2.16
CA TYR A 63 -2.35 10.81 -2.03
C TYR A 63 -1.25 10.63 -0.99
N LEU A 64 -0.15 11.39 -1.08
CA LEU A 64 1.00 11.27 -0.16
C LEU A 64 0.60 11.60 1.28
N LEU A 65 -0.18 12.65 1.48
CA LEU A 65 -0.64 13.06 2.80
C LEU A 65 -1.53 11.98 3.43
N ALA A 66 -2.53 11.50 2.68
CA ALA A 66 -3.44 10.46 3.16
C ALA A 66 -2.72 9.14 3.42
N SER A 67 -1.77 8.73 2.56
CA SER A 67 -1.00 7.51 2.76
C SER A 67 -0.12 7.59 4.01
N THR A 68 0.61 8.68 4.18
CA THR A 68 1.49 8.87 5.34
C THR A 68 0.69 8.94 6.65
N ALA A 69 -0.41 9.68 6.67
CA ALA A 69 -1.26 9.81 7.86
C ALA A 69 -1.95 8.49 8.25
N SER A 70 -2.27 7.63 7.28
CA SER A 70 -2.96 6.35 7.52
C SER A 70 -2.03 5.21 7.93
N MET A 71 -0.72 5.27 7.62
CA MET A 71 0.25 4.20 7.93
C MET A 71 0.21 3.70 9.38
N PRO A 72 0.25 4.57 10.41
CA PRO A 72 0.22 4.12 11.81
C PRO A 72 -1.10 3.44 12.19
N LEU A 73 -2.21 3.89 11.59
CA LEU A 73 -3.54 3.31 11.83
C LEU A 73 -3.62 1.88 11.31
N TRP A 74 -3.12 1.63 10.09
CA TRP A 74 -3.07 0.29 9.49
C TRP A 74 -2.23 -0.67 10.32
N GLY A 75 -1.07 -0.22 10.83
CA GLY A 75 -0.25 -1.01 11.72
C GLY A 75 -1.04 -1.47 12.94
N LYS A 76 -1.62 -0.52 13.67
CA LYS A 76 -2.39 -0.80 14.89
C LYS A 76 -3.63 -1.66 14.65
N ILE A 77 -4.40 -1.38 13.60
CA ILE A 77 -5.59 -2.17 13.25
C ILE A 77 -5.22 -3.61 12.88
N SER A 78 -4.10 -3.80 12.18
CA SER A 78 -3.62 -5.12 11.80
C SER A 78 -3.16 -5.98 12.98
N ASP A 79 -2.68 -5.35 14.06
CA ASP A 79 -2.35 -6.05 15.30
C ASP A 79 -3.62 -6.60 16.01
N LEU A 80 -4.74 -5.88 15.89
CA LEU A 80 -6.01 -6.25 16.53
C LEU A 80 -6.81 -7.30 15.74
N TYR A 81 -6.89 -7.13 14.42
CA TYR A 81 -7.78 -7.94 13.55
C TYR A 81 -7.04 -8.95 12.66
N GLY A 82 -5.73 -8.98 12.73
CA GLY A 82 -4.88 -9.91 12.00
C GLY A 82 -4.35 -9.35 10.67
N ARG A 83 -3.06 -9.58 10.41
CA ARG A 83 -2.30 -9.05 9.27
C ARG A 83 -2.95 -9.32 7.91
N LYS A 84 -3.32 -10.59 7.67
CA LYS A 84 -3.85 -11.04 6.37
C LYS A 84 -5.14 -10.32 5.99
N ARG A 85 -6.12 -10.26 6.92
CA ARG A 85 -7.43 -9.65 6.65
C ARG A 85 -7.30 -8.16 6.35
N ILE A 86 -6.50 -7.48 7.15
CA ILE A 86 -6.31 -6.03 7.02
C ILE A 86 -5.52 -5.70 5.75
N TYR A 87 -4.53 -6.53 5.36
CA TYR A 87 -3.84 -6.38 4.09
C TYR A 87 -4.78 -6.53 2.88
N GLN A 88 -5.65 -7.53 2.91
CA GLN A 88 -6.67 -7.70 1.87
C GLN A 88 -7.64 -6.52 1.80
N THR A 89 -8.04 -5.97 2.94
CA THR A 89 -8.89 -4.77 3.00
C THR A 89 -8.17 -3.56 2.37
N ALA A 90 -6.88 -3.38 2.63
CA ALA A 90 -6.09 -2.32 2.03
C ALA A 90 -6.00 -2.45 0.50
N ILE A 91 -5.82 -3.69 -0.02
CA ILE A 91 -5.84 -3.95 -1.48
C ILE A 91 -7.20 -3.57 -2.07
N VAL A 92 -8.29 -4.04 -1.49
CA VAL A 92 -9.65 -3.78 -1.98
C VAL A 92 -9.94 -2.28 -1.98
N LEU A 93 -9.61 -1.58 -0.89
CA LEU A 93 -9.77 -0.13 -0.79
C LEU A 93 -8.97 0.60 -1.88
N PHE A 94 -7.71 0.20 -2.08
CA PHE A 94 -6.84 0.77 -3.10
C PHE A 94 -7.42 0.58 -4.50
N LEU A 95 -7.88 -0.63 -4.85
CA LEU A 95 -8.45 -0.94 -6.16
C LEU A 95 -9.76 -0.20 -6.42
N ILE A 96 -10.66 -0.14 -5.44
CA ILE A 96 -11.92 0.63 -5.56
C ILE A 96 -11.61 2.11 -5.79
N ALA A 97 -10.71 2.68 -4.99
CA ALA A 97 -10.34 4.08 -5.14
C ALA A 97 -9.64 4.35 -6.49
N SER A 98 -8.82 3.41 -6.99
CA SER A 98 -8.21 3.49 -8.33
C SER A 98 -9.27 3.52 -9.43
N MET A 99 -10.29 2.67 -9.36
CA MET A 99 -11.41 2.70 -10.30
C MET A 99 -12.17 4.03 -10.25
N LEU A 100 -12.41 4.56 -9.05
CA LEU A 100 -13.06 5.86 -8.89
C LEU A 100 -12.22 7.01 -9.45
N CYS A 101 -10.89 6.95 -9.34
CA CYS A 101 -10.00 7.92 -10.00
C CYS A 101 -10.20 7.91 -11.53
N GLY A 102 -10.31 6.72 -12.13
CA GLY A 102 -10.55 6.58 -13.58
C GLY A 102 -11.95 7.06 -14.03
N LEU A 103 -12.91 7.09 -13.12
CA LEU A 103 -14.29 7.58 -13.38
C LEU A 103 -14.49 9.05 -12.98
N SER A 104 -13.45 9.75 -12.54
CA SER A 104 -13.56 11.15 -12.11
C SER A 104 -13.93 12.07 -13.29
N GLN A 105 -14.89 12.94 -13.06
CA GLN A 105 -15.39 13.92 -14.03
C GLN A 105 -14.94 15.34 -13.72
N SER A 106 -14.23 15.54 -12.63
CA SER A 106 -13.67 16.84 -12.25
C SER A 106 -12.38 16.68 -11.46
N LEU A 107 -11.56 17.72 -11.48
CA LEU A 107 -10.28 17.75 -10.75
C LEU A 107 -10.46 17.56 -9.24
N TRP A 108 -11.50 18.13 -8.65
CA TRP A 108 -11.78 18.00 -7.22
C TRP A 108 -12.20 16.56 -6.83
N GLN A 109 -12.97 15.89 -7.70
CA GLN A 109 -13.29 14.48 -7.51
C GLN A 109 -12.02 13.62 -7.60
N LEU A 110 -11.14 13.90 -8.57
CA LEU A 110 -9.87 13.19 -8.71
C LEU A 110 -9.01 13.35 -7.44
N ILE A 111 -8.88 14.57 -6.90
CA ILE A 111 -8.13 14.84 -5.67
C ILE A 111 -8.72 14.06 -4.49
N ALA A 112 -10.04 14.05 -4.33
CA ALA A 112 -10.71 13.31 -3.27
C ALA A 112 -10.50 11.79 -3.39
N PHE A 113 -10.64 11.23 -4.59
CA PHE A 113 -10.41 9.82 -4.85
C PHE A 113 -8.93 9.42 -4.70
N ARG A 114 -8.00 10.32 -5.04
CA ARG A 114 -6.56 10.14 -4.77
C ARG A 114 -6.26 10.13 -3.27
N ALA A 115 -6.91 10.93 -2.47
CA ALA A 115 -6.79 10.86 -1.01
C ALA A 115 -7.30 9.49 -0.49
N LEU A 116 -8.45 9.03 -0.96
CA LEU A 116 -8.99 7.71 -0.60
C LEU A 116 -8.04 6.57 -1.01
N GLN A 117 -7.50 6.65 -2.22
CA GLN A 117 -6.52 5.69 -2.74
C GLN A 117 -5.22 5.71 -1.92
N GLY A 118 -4.78 6.90 -1.48
CA GLY A 118 -3.63 7.08 -0.59
C GLY A 118 -3.81 6.33 0.73
N ILE A 119 -5.02 6.32 1.31
CA ILE A 119 -5.31 5.52 2.51
C ILE A 119 -5.04 4.04 2.26
N GLY A 120 -5.52 3.48 1.15
CA GLY A 120 -5.22 2.10 0.76
C GLY A 120 -3.73 1.85 0.51
N GLY A 121 -3.06 2.75 -0.22
CA GLY A 121 -1.63 2.69 -0.51
C GLY A 121 -0.75 2.73 0.74
N GLY A 122 -1.09 3.58 1.71
CA GLY A 122 -0.44 3.61 3.02
C GLY A 122 -0.57 2.28 3.77
N GLY A 123 -1.73 1.62 3.65
CA GLY A 123 -1.95 0.28 4.17
C GLY A 123 -1.06 -0.77 3.51
N LEU A 124 -0.99 -0.76 2.18
CA LEU A 124 -0.13 -1.68 1.42
C LEU A 124 1.34 -1.55 1.83
N MET A 125 1.86 -0.33 1.92
CA MET A 125 3.25 -0.07 2.34
C MET A 125 3.50 -0.50 3.79
N SER A 126 2.74 0.04 4.73
CA SER A 126 2.91 -0.21 6.18
C SER A 126 2.84 -1.69 6.49
N LEU A 127 1.80 -2.37 6.00
CA LEU A 127 1.57 -3.79 6.28
C LEU A 127 2.60 -4.69 5.61
N THR A 128 3.08 -4.35 4.41
CA THR A 128 4.14 -5.13 3.75
C THR A 128 5.39 -5.17 4.60
N PHE A 129 5.89 -4.03 5.06
CA PHE A 129 7.08 -4.00 5.91
C PHE A 129 6.86 -4.67 7.26
N THR A 130 5.67 -4.51 7.84
CA THR A 130 5.30 -5.16 9.10
C THR A 130 5.26 -6.68 8.96
N ILE A 131 4.58 -7.21 7.94
CA ILE A 131 4.47 -8.65 7.69
C ILE A 131 5.85 -9.26 7.40
N VAL A 132 6.70 -8.59 6.58
CA VAL A 132 8.08 -9.04 6.34
C VAL A 132 8.87 -9.07 7.64
N GLY A 133 8.69 -8.06 8.51
CA GLY A 133 9.31 -8.04 9.84
C GLY A 133 8.89 -9.21 10.73
N ASP A 134 7.65 -9.70 10.57
CA ASP A 134 7.12 -10.82 11.36
C ASP A 134 7.60 -12.19 10.84
N ILE A 135 7.70 -12.37 9.50
CA ILE A 135 7.96 -13.70 8.87
C ILE A 135 9.42 -13.92 8.49
N VAL A 136 10.23 -12.86 8.41
CA VAL A 136 11.65 -12.94 7.99
C VAL A 136 12.58 -12.77 9.18
N PRO A 137 13.57 -13.68 9.37
CA PRO A 137 14.58 -13.55 10.42
C PRO A 137 15.33 -12.22 10.32
N PRO A 138 15.75 -11.60 11.43
CA PRO A 138 16.40 -10.29 11.44
C PRO A 138 17.61 -10.16 10.51
N ARG A 139 18.37 -11.25 10.33
CA ARG A 139 19.56 -11.30 9.45
C ARG A 139 19.24 -11.16 7.96
N GLU A 140 18.05 -11.53 7.55
CA GLU A 140 17.62 -11.54 6.14
C GLU A 140 16.70 -10.36 5.80
N ARG A 141 16.16 -9.66 6.80
CA ARG A 141 15.21 -8.54 6.59
C ARG A 141 15.71 -7.50 5.61
N GLY A 142 16.98 -7.09 5.73
CA GLY A 142 17.59 -6.09 4.85
C GLY A 142 17.54 -6.49 3.39
N ARG A 143 17.78 -7.76 3.08
CA ARG A 143 17.73 -8.29 1.72
C ARG A 143 16.32 -8.24 1.15
N TYR A 144 15.32 -8.72 1.90
CA TYR A 144 13.92 -8.70 1.44
C TYR A 144 13.37 -7.28 1.34
N THR A 145 13.68 -6.41 2.31
CA THR A 145 13.33 -4.99 2.25
C THR A 145 13.94 -4.32 1.03
N GLY A 146 15.20 -4.63 0.70
CA GLY A 146 15.86 -4.14 -0.51
C GLY A 146 15.14 -4.54 -1.80
N TYR A 147 14.71 -5.80 -1.92
CA TYR A 147 13.93 -6.25 -3.08
C TYR A 147 12.57 -5.53 -3.18
N LEU A 148 11.87 -5.37 -2.06
CA LEU A 148 10.58 -4.68 -2.02
C LEU A 148 10.72 -3.18 -2.35
N THR A 149 11.74 -2.51 -1.80
CA THR A 149 12.00 -1.10 -2.09
C THR A 149 12.46 -0.88 -3.54
N GLY A 150 13.21 -1.84 -4.10
CA GLY A 150 13.61 -1.82 -5.51
C GLY A 150 12.45 -1.78 -6.49
N THR A 151 11.25 -2.21 -6.09
CA THR A 151 10.03 -2.11 -6.90
C THR A 151 9.65 -0.66 -7.22
N PHE A 152 10.02 0.30 -6.37
CA PHE A 152 9.77 1.73 -6.60
C PHE A 152 10.86 2.42 -7.43
N ALA A 153 11.90 1.69 -7.84
CA ALA A 153 12.96 2.22 -8.69
C ALA A 153 12.69 1.99 -10.20
N LEU A 154 11.57 1.35 -10.53
CA LEU A 154 11.07 1.13 -11.89
C LEU A 154 10.19 2.30 -12.33
#